data_498ebc1247ad2221cf260f89517939f6
#
_entry.id   498ebc1247ad2221cf260f89517939f6
#
_cell.length_a   1.000
_cell.length_b   1.000
_cell.length_c   1.000
_cell.angle_alpha   90.00
_cell.angle_beta   90.00
_cell.angle_gamma   90.00
#
_symmetry.space_group_name_H-M   'P 1'
#
loop_
_entity.id
_entity.type
_entity.pdbx_description
1 polymer ?
#
loop_
_entity_poly.entity_id
_entity_poly.type
_entity_poly.pdbx_seq_one_letter_code
_entity_poly.pdbx_strand_id
1 'polypeptide(L)'
;LVAQKIGIPTRDPKNLEDMGSTFLIVDPTIDAHELKTAIERNWWPAMMDDTNGLRIRITDYDGTILTPSVPKNDPHLRPFVRAYELANRPSDAQSSTERAISLGSYTPQGASTYTLGTVGLVVDPSGWSFPTTDDVDPTATNNVDHCSMVALVRGPRMIVEYHEFRLGMPYVRGCFIADPSVDDLLRQTEPKAHDKWDERISEAGIHEDAPKIAWAIYFRLREQVKAFKQNFAPPPPRPGEMNLPILDELSRLMKGKKPVIPPGERRTVSISFVERPYVLPGRGSNLRCKSVVEFQVDSWVWEALDGVNAVEVTIQLGLAVMEDENVGERISLDVKSSNKKFVCTSTEKNRYVYQGVMSSSDVAKFEVASEQYSSDWSVKFTPMATVTNPEVPKKKVGK
;
A
#
# COMPACT_ATOMS: atom_id res chain seq x y z
N LEU A 1 -35.90 26.29 27.64
CA LEU A 1 -35.53 26.88 28.96
C LEU A 1 -34.16 26.38 29.44
N VAL A 2 -33.88 25.07 29.40
CA VAL A 2 -32.54 24.57 29.81
C VAL A 2 -31.50 24.88 28.70
N ALA A 3 -31.84 24.69 27.47
CA ALA A 3 -30.97 24.95 26.31
C ALA A 3 -30.46 26.43 26.31
N GLN A 4 -31.36 27.39 26.55
CA GLN A 4 -30.97 28.80 26.66
C GLN A 4 -30.00 29.08 27.79
N LYS A 5 -30.12 28.37 28.93
CA LYS A 5 -29.22 28.56 30.08
C LYS A 5 -27.80 28.06 29.81
N ILE A 6 -27.64 27.15 28.89
CA ILE A 6 -26.33 26.58 28.47
C ILE A 6 -25.87 27.15 27.11
N GLY A 7 -26.48 28.26 26.66
CA GLY A 7 -26.04 28.97 25.46
C GLY A 7 -26.50 28.38 24.12
N ILE A 8 -27.37 27.35 24.15
CA ILE A 8 -27.94 26.79 22.91
C ILE A 8 -29.03 27.74 22.39
N PRO A 9 -28.94 28.24 21.17
CA PRO A 9 -29.94 29.16 20.60
C PRO A 9 -31.31 28.48 20.47
N THR A 10 -32.36 29.26 20.74
CA THR A 10 -33.74 28.82 20.50
C THR A 10 -33.98 28.80 18.99
N ARG A 11 -34.58 27.76 18.49
CA ARG A 11 -34.92 27.61 17.07
C ARG A 11 -36.41 27.77 16.86
N ASP A 12 -36.76 28.44 15.76
CA ASP A 12 -38.14 28.48 15.27
C ASP A 12 -38.38 27.35 14.26
N PRO A 13 -39.22 26.32 14.61
CA PRO A 13 -39.49 25.22 13.70
C PRO A 13 -40.23 25.62 12.42
N LYS A 14 -40.71 26.86 12.32
CA LYS A 14 -41.33 27.42 11.12
C LYS A 14 -40.34 28.10 10.20
N ASN A 15 -39.13 28.42 10.71
CA ASN A 15 -38.06 29.00 9.92
C ASN A 15 -37.18 27.90 9.35
N LEU A 16 -37.12 27.76 8.02
CA LEU A 16 -36.28 26.79 7.34
C LEU A 16 -34.79 26.94 7.66
N GLU A 17 -34.33 28.15 7.95
CA GLU A 17 -32.93 28.44 8.33
C GLU A 17 -32.58 27.92 9.74
N ASP A 18 -33.61 27.74 10.58
CA ASP A 18 -33.44 27.19 11.93
C ASP A 18 -33.60 25.66 11.98
N MET A 19 -33.93 25.02 10.84
CA MET A 19 -34.04 23.57 10.77
C MET A 19 -32.66 22.90 10.92
N GLY A 20 -32.63 21.81 11.67
CA GLY A 20 -31.40 21.02 11.86
C GLY A 20 -31.19 20.55 13.29
N SER A 21 -29.98 20.08 13.59
CA SER A 21 -29.59 19.59 14.92
C SER A 21 -28.44 20.45 15.49
N THR A 22 -28.45 20.62 16.83
CA THR A 22 -27.35 21.27 17.55
C THR A 22 -26.78 20.27 18.53
N PHE A 23 -25.47 20.12 18.52
CA PHE A 23 -24.71 19.30 19.46
C PHE A 23 -23.87 20.21 20.34
N LEU A 24 -24.01 20.05 21.67
CA LEU A 24 -23.11 20.68 22.64
C LEU A 24 -22.10 19.63 23.10
N ILE A 25 -20.84 19.93 22.86
CA ILE A 25 -19.73 19.10 23.34
C ILE A 25 -19.11 19.84 24.52
N VAL A 26 -19.12 19.20 25.70
CA VAL A 26 -18.59 19.77 26.93
C VAL A 26 -17.20 19.21 27.17
N ASP A 27 -16.24 20.09 27.42
CA ASP A 27 -14.84 19.73 27.67
C ASP A 27 -14.25 18.79 26.60
N PRO A 28 -14.28 19.19 25.30
CA PRO A 28 -13.80 18.35 24.24
C PRO A 28 -12.28 18.17 24.35
N THR A 29 -11.81 16.99 23.95
CA THR A 29 -10.37 16.68 23.85
C THR A 29 -9.71 17.23 22.59
N ILE A 30 -10.53 17.69 21.62
CA ILE A 30 -10.10 18.29 20.36
C ILE A 30 -10.54 19.76 20.30
N ASP A 31 -9.77 20.59 19.63
CA ASP A 31 -10.14 21.98 19.43
C ASP A 31 -11.13 22.17 18.25
N ALA A 32 -11.67 23.38 18.10
CA ALA A 32 -12.66 23.68 17.07
C ALA A 32 -12.08 23.59 15.64
N HIS A 33 -10.77 23.81 15.46
CA HIS A 33 -10.10 23.68 14.16
C HIS A 33 -9.88 22.20 13.79
N GLU A 34 -9.49 21.38 14.76
CA GLU A 34 -9.38 19.92 14.57
C GLU A 34 -10.74 19.32 14.24
N LEU A 35 -11.80 19.74 14.96
CA LEU A 35 -13.18 19.33 14.66
C LEU A 35 -13.58 19.75 13.24
N LYS A 36 -13.28 21.00 12.83
CA LYS A 36 -13.54 21.47 11.47
C LYS A 36 -12.84 20.60 10.44
N THR A 37 -11.56 20.29 10.64
CA THR A 37 -10.76 19.44 9.73
C THR A 37 -11.33 18.03 9.65
N ALA A 38 -11.72 17.43 10.76
CA ALA A 38 -12.35 16.12 10.80
C ALA A 38 -13.69 16.09 10.05
N ILE A 39 -14.49 17.15 10.20
CA ILE A 39 -15.75 17.31 9.46
C ILE A 39 -15.49 17.44 7.96
N GLU A 40 -14.54 18.29 7.55
CA GLU A 40 -14.17 18.48 6.16
C GLU A 40 -13.73 17.18 5.51
N ARG A 41 -12.99 16.34 6.24
CA ARG A 41 -12.53 15.04 5.71
C ARG A 41 -13.62 13.99 5.62
N ASN A 42 -14.54 13.95 6.57
CA ASN A 42 -15.46 12.81 6.68
C ASN A 42 -16.88 13.11 6.17
N TRP A 43 -17.28 14.38 6.07
CA TRP A 43 -18.63 14.77 5.69
C TRP A 43 -18.74 15.54 4.37
N TRP A 44 -17.62 15.74 3.65
CA TRP A 44 -17.63 16.48 2.40
C TRP A 44 -18.63 15.94 1.34
N PRO A 45 -18.92 14.61 1.23
CA PRO A 45 -19.90 14.17 0.23
C PRO A 45 -21.31 14.67 0.53
N ALA A 46 -21.65 14.80 1.82
CA ALA A 46 -22.94 15.36 2.23
C ALA A 46 -23.00 16.88 2.02
N MET A 47 -21.87 17.59 2.02
CA MET A 47 -21.79 19.03 1.80
C MET A 47 -21.76 19.43 0.31
N MET A 48 -21.65 18.46 -0.61
CA MET A 48 -21.52 18.72 -2.06
C MET A 48 -22.80 19.17 -2.76
N ASP A 49 -23.96 18.98 -2.15
CA ASP A 49 -25.25 19.35 -2.74
C ASP A 49 -25.59 20.79 -2.39
N ASP A 50 -25.68 21.66 -3.41
CA ASP A 50 -25.91 23.08 -3.22
C ASP A 50 -27.34 23.40 -2.67
N THR A 51 -28.29 22.50 -2.88
CA THR A 51 -29.69 22.70 -2.48
C THR A 51 -30.05 21.97 -1.18
N ASN A 52 -29.61 20.71 -1.05
CA ASN A 52 -29.97 19.84 0.07
C ASN A 52 -28.74 19.38 0.85
N GLY A 53 -27.60 20.01 0.64
CA GLY A 53 -26.34 19.66 1.29
C GLY A 53 -26.34 19.99 2.77
N LEU A 54 -25.55 19.21 3.50
CA LEU A 54 -25.29 19.42 4.93
C LEU A 54 -24.56 20.74 5.13
N ARG A 55 -25.16 21.67 5.89
CA ARG A 55 -24.54 22.93 6.31
C ARG A 55 -24.11 22.82 7.76
N ILE A 56 -22.84 23.07 8.03
CA ILE A 56 -22.28 22.91 9.36
C ILE A 56 -21.68 24.26 9.83
N ARG A 57 -21.97 24.60 11.07
CA ARG A 57 -21.40 25.73 11.77
C ARG A 57 -20.88 25.27 13.11
N ILE A 58 -19.63 25.53 13.37
CA ILE A 58 -18.97 25.25 14.64
C ILE A 58 -18.87 26.59 15.39
N THR A 59 -19.31 26.62 16.63
CA THR A 59 -19.13 27.78 17.50
C THR A 59 -18.23 27.38 18.64
N ASP A 60 -17.09 28.03 18.74
CA ASP A 60 -16.10 27.78 19.78
C ASP A 60 -16.54 28.40 21.12
N TYR A 61 -15.85 28.07 22.20
CA TYR A 61 -16.17 28.52 23.54
C TYR A 61 -16.10 30.07 23.72
N ASP A 62 -15.27 30.73 22.89
CA ASP A 62 -15.14 32.20 22.88
C ASP A 62 -16.16 32.88 21.96
N GLY A 63 -17.06 32.12 21.32
CA GLY A 63 -18.03 32.61 20.37
C GLY A 63 -17.54 32.72 18.92
N THR A 64 -16.30 32.34 18.64
CA THR A 64 -15.76 32.30 17.28
C THR A 64 -16.56 31.28 16.45
N ILE A 65 -16.97 31.68 15.25
CA ILE A 65 -17.71 30.82 14.33
C ILE A 65 -16.79 30.33 13.23
N LEU A 66 -16.69 28.99 13.12
CA LEU A 66 -15.97 28.29 12.03
C LEU A 66 -16.98 27.58 11.13
N THR A 67 -16.75 27.69 9.84
CA THR A 67 -17.50 26.94 8.83
C THR A 67 -16.56 26.10 7.99
N PRO A 68 -16.91 24.84 7.67
CA PRO A 68 -16.13 24.03 6.77
C PRO A 68 -15.94 24.69 5.40
N SER A 69 -14.80 24.46 4.80
CA SER A 69 -14.45 24.93 3.46
C SER A 69 -15.24 24.18 2.39
N VAL A 70 -15.41 24.79 1.22
CA VAL A 70 -16.00 24.12 0.07
C VAL A 70 -15.09 22.98 -0.37
N PRO A 71 -15.57 21.71 -0.44
CA PRO A 71 -14.72 20.55 -0.70
C PRO A 71 -13.91 20.64 -2.00
N LYS A 72 -14.47 21.24 -3.04
CA LYS A 72 -13.80 21.44 -4.36
C LYS A 72 -12.58 22.36 -4.29
N ASN A 73 -12.47 23.18 -3.26
CA ASN A 73 -11.36 24.13 -3.09
C ASN A 73 -10.17 23.50 -2.37
N ASP A 74 -10.37 22.38 -1.66
CA ASP A 74 -9.30 21.66 -1.00
C ASP A 74 -8.50 20.81 -2.01
N PRO A 75 -7.20 21.06 -2.19
CA PRO A 75 -6.36 20.31 -3.12
C PRO A 75 -6.30 18.81 -2.81
N HIS A 76 -6.36 18.42 -1.52
CA HIS A 76 -6.31 17.02 -1.10
C HIS A 76 -7.63 16.30 -1.34
N LEU A 77 -8.76 16.99 -1.21
CA LEU A 77 -10.08 16.41 -1.45
C LEU A 77 -10.48 16.43 -2.94
N ARG A 78 -9.94 17.35 -3.73
CA ARG A 78 -10.34 17.54 -5.13
C ARG A 78 -10.34 16.25 -5.97
N PRO A 79 -9.33 15.36 -5.91
CA PRO A 79 -9.37 14.12 -6.65
C PRO A 79 -10.47 13.16 -6.17
N PHE A 80 -10.76 13.13 -4.86
CA PHE A 80 -11.86 12.34 -4.31
C PHE A 80 -13.23 12.90 -4.69
N VAL A 81 -13.36 14.23 -4.67
CA VAL A 81 -14.57 14.93 -5.15
C VAL A 81 -14.84 14.58 -6.60
N ARG A 82 -13.82 14.62 -7.45
CA ARG A 82 -13.95 14.22 -8.86
C ARG A 82 -14.36 12.75 -9.00
N ALA A 83 -13.75 11.86 -8.22
CA ALA A 83 -14.10 10.44 -8.19
C ALA A 83 -15.56 10.22 -7.72
N TYR A 84 -16.04 10.99 -6.75
CA TYR A 84 -17.44 10.97 -6.29
C TYR A 84 -18.41 11.39 -7.38
N GLU A 85 -18.11 12.49 -8.10
CA GLU A 85 -18.90 12.94 -9.23
C GLU A 85 -19.04 11.87 -10.32
N LEU A 86 -17.93 11.19 -10.64
CA LEU A 86 -17.90 10.06 -11.58
C LEU A 86 -18.73 8.87 -11.11
N ALA A 87 -18.64 8.51 -9.82
CA ALA A 87 -19.42 7.40 -9.26
C ALA A 87 -20.94 7.69 -9.35
N ASN A 88 -21.36 8.95 -9.16
CA ASN A 88 -22.74 9.36 -9.30
C ASN A 88 -23.20 9.51 -10.76
N ARG A 89 -22.28 9.89 -11.68
CA ARG A 89 -22.56 10.13 -13.09
C ARG A 89 -21.50 9.46 -13.96
N PRO A 90 -21.61 8.14 -14.20
CA PRO A 90 -20.59 7.37 -14.95
C PRO A 90 -20.32 7.89 -16.36
N SER A 91 -21.30 8.58 -16.98
CA SER A 91 -21.15 9.19 -18.31
C SER A 91 -20.19 10.38 -18.36
N ASP A 92 -19.85 10.96 -17.20
CA ASP A 92 -19.04 12.18 -17.11
C ASP A 92 -17.52 11.92 -17.15
N ALA A 93 -17.10 10.67 -17.33
CA ALA A 93 -15.68 10.31 -17.53
C ALA A 93 -15.19 10.91 -18.86
N GLN A 94 -14.30 11.93 -18.77
CA GLN A 94 -13.86 12.72 -19.92
C GLN A 94 -12.47 12.35 -20.43
N SER A 95 -11.72 11.54 -19.68
CA SER A 95 -10.33 11.23 -20.01
C SER A 95 -9.97 9.78 -19.71
N SER A 96 -8.86 9.33 -20.30
CA SER A 96 -8.30 8.01 -19.98
C SER A 96 -7.82 7.88 -18.54
N THR A 97 -7.59 9.02 -17.86
CA THR A 97 -7.16 9.08 -16.45
C THR A 97 -8.30 9.02 -15.45
N GLU A 98 -9.54 8.89 -15.94
CA GLU A 98 -10.77 8.84 -15.15
C GLU A 98 -11.59 7.61 -15.53
N ARG A 99 -12.25 6.98 -14.58
CA ARG A 99 -13.14 5.86 -14.83
C ARG A 99 -14.23 5.75 -13.77
N ALA A 100 -15.45 5.42 -14.21
CA ALA A 100 -16.52 4.98 -13.33
C ALA A 100 -16.79 3.49 -13.58
N ILE A 101 -16.93 2.70 -12.53
CA ILE A 101 -17.04 1.25 -12.61
C ILE A 101 -18.13 0.79 -11.65
N SER A 102 -19.15 0.09 -12.15
CA SER A 102 -20.07 -0.65 -11.28
C SER A 102 -19.33 -1.87 -10.73
N LEU A 103 -19.42 -2.11 -9.41
CA LEU A 103 -18.91 -3.35 -8.81
C LEU A 103 -19.82 -4.55 -9.08
N GLY A 104 -20.94 -4.31 -9.75
CA GLY A 104 -21.91 -5.35 -10.13
C GLY A 104 -22.64 -5.95 -8.94
N SER A 105 -23.21 -7.14 -9.17
CA SER A 105 -24.01 -7.83 -8.14
C SER A 105 -23.21 -8.97 -7.51
N TYR A 106 -23.52 -9.27 -6.25
CA TYR A 106 -22.95 -10.37 -5.49
C TYR A 106 -24.05 -11.21 -4.85
N THR A 107 -23.94 -12.52 -4.94
CA THR A 107 -24.87 -13.47 -4.35
C THR A 107 -24.10 -14.34 -3.35
N PRO A 108 -24.21 -14.08 -2.05
CA PRO A 108 -23.69 -15.00 -1.04
C PRO A 108 -24.33 -16.39 -1.19
N GLN A 109 -23.60 -17.45 -0.81
CA GLN A 109 -24.10 -18.82 -0.98
C GLN A 109 -25.43 -19.03 -0.24
N GLY A 110 -26.49 -19.37 -0.98
CA GLY A 110 -27.83 -19.60 -0.42
C GLY A 110 -28.65 -18.35 -0.12
N ALA A 111 -28.17 -17.17 -0.52
CA ALA A 111 -28.80 -15.88 -0.18
C ALA A 111 -29.35 -15.13 -1.41
N SER A 112 -29.90 -13.94 -1.14
CA SER A 112 -30.35 -13.00 -2.16
C SER A 112 -29.18 -12.39 -2.94
N THR A 113 -29.47 -11.88 -4.13
CA THR A 113 -28.49 -11.12 -4.94
C THR A 113 -28.54 -9.65 -4.56
N TYR A 114 -27.39 -9.08 -4.26
CA TYR A 114 -27.23 -7.68 -3.85
C TYR A 114 -26.40 -6.91 -4.89
N THR A 115 -26.87 -5.72 -5.27
CA THR A 115 -26.04 -4.77 -6.04
C THR A 115 -25.08 -4.07 -5.08
N LEU A 116 -23.78 -4.08 -5.38
CA LEU A 116 -22.79 -3.58 -4.42
C LEU A 116 -22.62 -2.06 -4.45
N GLY A 117 -22.67 -1.46 -5.63
CA GLY A 117 -22.47 -0.02 -5.81
C GLY A 117 -21.53 0.34 -6.95
N THR A 118 -21.09 1.59 -6.97
CA THR A 118 -20.25 2.15 -8.04
C THR A 118 -19.03 2.84 -7.47
N VAL A 119 -17.88 2.66 -8.13
CA VAL A 119 -16.64 3.37 -7.81
C VAL A 119 -16.22 4.28 -8.95
N GLY A 120 -15.91 5.54 -8.64
CA GLY A 120 -15.17 6.43 -9.51
C GLY A 120 -13.69 6.37 -9.16
N LEU A 121 -12.83 6.36 -10.17
CA LEU A 121 -11.37 6.32 -10.04
C LEU A 121 -10.74 7.45 -10.87
N VAL A 122 -9.74 8.10 -10.30
CA VAL A 122 -8.98 9.20 -10.91
C VAL A 122 -7.50 8.97 -10.64
N VAL A 123 -6.65 9.17 -11.64
CA VAL A 123 -5.19 9.16 -11.45
C VAL A 123 -4.78 10.42 -10.71
N ASP A 124 -4.07 10.24 -9.60
CA ASP A 124 -3.48 11.34 -8.82
C ASP A 124 -1.95 11.25 -8.86
N PRO A 125 -1.28 12.12 -9.62
CA PRO A 125 0.17 12.11 -9.72
C PRO A 125 0.89 12.40 -8.39
N SER A 126 0.25 13.13 -7.47
CA SER A 126 0.85 13.49 -6.18
C SER A 126 0.91 12.31 -5.22
N GLY A 127 -0.14 11.50 -5.19
CA GLY A 127 -0.25 10.33 -4.32
C GLY A 127 -0.23 10.62 -2.81
N TRP A 128 -0.37 11.87 -2.42
CA TRP A 128 -0.22 12.29 -1.03
C TRP A 128 -1.36 11.75 -0.16
N SER A 129 -1.00 11.17 0.99
CA SER A 129 -1.96 10.88 2.04
C SER A 129 -2.41 12.16 2.73
N PHE A 130 -3.50 12.09 3.49
CA PHE A 130 -3.86 13.20 4.36
C PHE A 130 -2.78 13.38 5.44
N PRO A 131 -2.36 14.62 5.74
CA PRO A 131 -1.50 14.87 6.88
C PRO A 131 -2.20 14.35 8.14
N THR A 132 -1.52 13.53 8.93
CA THR A 132 -1.98 13.12 10.25
C THR A 132 -1.78 14.27 11.22
N THR A 133 -2.60 14.35 12.28
CA THR A 133 -2.46 15.39 13.31
C THR A 133 -1.13 15.31 14.06
N ASP A 134 -0.45 14.15 13.99
CA ASP A 134 0.86 13.92 14.58
C ASP A 134 2.03 14.46 13.73
N ASP A 135 1.76 14.85 12.48
CA ASP A 135 2.76 15.39 11.53
C ASP A 135 3.16 16.86 11.82
N VAL A 136 2.86 17.40 12.99
CA VAL A 136 3.21 18.78 13.37
C VAL A 136 4.66 18.92 13.84
N ASP A 137 5.47 17.88 13.74
CA ASP A 137 6.91 18.03 13.92
C ASP A 137 7.55 18.58 12.61
N PRO A 138 7.92 19.87 12.57
CA PRO A 138 8.54 20.47 11.38
C PRO A 138 9.94 19.91 11.07
N THR A 139 10.45 19.03 11.94
CA THR A 139 11.75 18.35 11.76
C THR A 139 11.59 16.90 11.33
N ALA A 140 10.38 16.32 11.39
CA ALA A 140 10.10 15.04 10.80
C ALA A 140 10.23 15.18 9.28
N THR A 141 11.23 14.57 8.69
CA THR A 141 11.31 14.35 7.25
C THR A 141 10.09 13.51 6.88
N ASN A 142 9.04 14.18 6.42
CA ASN A 142 7.74 13.62 6.12
C ASN A 142 7.92 12.44 5.16
N ASN A 143 7.99 11.24 5.68
CA ASN A 143 7.63 10.04 4.96
C ASN A 143 6.10 10.07 4.77
N VAL A 144 5.64 10.98 3.91
CA VAL A 144 4.26 10.94 3.45
C VAL A 144 4.13 9.64 2.67
N ASP A 145 3.49 8.66 3.28
CA ASP A 145 3.24 7.38 2.64
C ASP A 145 2.39 7.61 1.41
N HIS A 146 3.04 7.60 0.25
CA HIS A 146 2.36 7.70 -1.02
C HIS A 146 1.59 6.41 -1.29
N CYS A 147 0.28 6.49 -1.27
CA CYS A 147 -0.60 5.34 -1.51
C CYS A 147 -1.75 5.69 -2.45
N SER A 148 -2.37 4.67 -3.01
CA SER A 148 -3.69 4.82 -3.63
C SER A 148 -4.75 4.70 -2.56
N MET A 149 -5.80 5.53 -2.61
CA MET A 149 -6.88 5.53 -1.63
C MET A 149 -8.24 5.55 -2.30
N VAL A 150 -9.20 4.87 -1.69
CA VAL A 150 -10.62 4.94 -2.06
C VAL A 150 -11.44 5.35 -0.84
N ALA A 151 -12.14 6.47 -0.93
CA ALA A 151 -13.11 6.91 0.06
C ALA A 151 -14.35 6.02 -0.04
N LEU A 152 -14.78 5.41 1.07
CA LEU A 152 -15.95 4.54 1.14
C LEU A 152 -17.14 5.33 1.68
N VAL A 153 -18.19 5.46 0.86
CA VAL A 153 -19.40 6.25 1.15
C VAL A 153 -20.62 5.35 1.16
N ARG A 154 -21.46 5.51 2.18
CA ARG A 154 -22.78 4.87 2.23
C ARG A 154 -23.93 5.90 2.38
N GLY A 155 -25.17 5.42 2.54
CA GLY A 155 -26.41 6.18 2.49
C GLY A 155 -26.40 7.60 3.08
N PRO A 156 -25.91 7.86 4.31
CA PRO A 156 -25.85 9.20 4.88
C PRO A 156 -24.89 10.17 4.18
N ARG A 157 -24.17 9.73 3.15
CA ARG A 157 -23.11 10.49 2.46
C ARG A 157 -21.95 10.88 3.38
N MET A 158 -21.67 10.07 4.38
CA MET A 158 -20.50 10.15 5.25
C MET A 158 -19.42 9.22 4.71
N ILE A 159 -18.17 9.64 4.84
CA ILE A 159 -17.03 8.76 4.63
C ILE A 159 -16.92 7.81 5.82
N VAL A 160 -17.00 6.51 5.57
CA VAL A 160 -16.77 5.50 6.58
C VAL A 160 -15.27 5.28 6.75
N GLU A 161 -14.53 5.19 5.64
CA GLU A 161 -13.11 4.89 5.62
C GLU A 161 -12.45 5.47 4.36
N TYR A 162 -11.20 5.88 4.48
CA TYR A 162 -10.30 6.05 3.34
C TYR A 162 -9.45 4.78 3.22
N HIS A 163 -9.93 3.82 2.44
CA HIS A 163 -9.25 2.54 2.31
C HIS A 163 -7.98 2.64 1.46
N GLU A 164 -6.86 2.29 2.05
CA GLU A 164 -5.55 2.39 1.42
C GLU A 164 -5.17 1.14 0.63
N PHE A 165 -4.62 1.36 -0.55
CA PHE A 165 -4.03 0.32 -1.37
C PHE A 165 -2.54 0.60 -1.55
N ARG A 166 -1.70 -0.18 -0.90
CA ARG A 166 -0.23 -0.09 -1.01
C ARG A 166 0.26 -0.66 -2.34
N LEU A 167 -0.16 -0.02 -3.41
CA LEU A 167 0.20 -0.34 -4.79
C LEU A 167 1.09 0.80 -5.27
N GLY A 168 2.27 0.51 -5.83
CA GLY A 168 3.19 1.51 -6.39
C GLY A 168 2.54 2.47 -7.40
N MET A 169 3.32 3.38 -7.97
CA MET A 169 2.83 4.34 -8.98
C MET A 169 2.16 3.66 -10.19
N PRO A 170 1.26 4.34 -10.92
CA PRO A 170 0.64 5.61 -10.58
C PRO A 170 -0.30 5.49 -9.38
N TYR A 171 -0.45 6.57 -8.61
CA TYR A 171 -1.40 6.61 -7.50
C TYR A 171 -2.80 6.92 -8.02
N VAL A 172 -3.79 6.38 -7.32
CA VAL A 172 -5.21 6.52 -7.68
C VAL A 172 -5.99 7.03 -6.48
N ARG A 173 -6.86 7.99 -6.71
CA ARG A 173 -7.90 8.39 -5.78
C ARG A 173 -9.23 7.86 -6.28
N GLY A 174 -9.98 7.27 -5.39
CA GLY A 174 -11.30 6.74 -5.70
C GLY A 174 -12.35 7.20 -4.70
N CYS A 175 -13.60 7.11 -5.15
CA CYS A 175 -14.75 7.20 -4.26
C CYS A 175 -15.73 6.08 -4.61
N PHE A 176 -16.00 5.21 -3.67
CA PHE A 176 -16.99 4.16 -3.78
C PHE A 176 -18.29 4.61 -3.10
N ILE A 177 -19.40 4.47 -3.80
CA ILE A 177 -20.73 4.74 -3.28
C ILE A 177 -21.49 3.43 -3.22
N ALA A 178 -21.86 3.03 -2.01
CA ALA A 178 -22.64 1.82 -1.77
C ALA A 178 -24.04 1.95 -2.38
N ASP A 179 -24.55 0.86 -2.94
CA ASP A 179 -25.93 0.79 -3.40
C ASP A 179 -26.87 0.81 -2.20
N PRO A 180 -28.04 1.51 -2.28
CA PRO A 180 -29.02 1.54 -1.19
C PRO A 180 -29.46 0.15 -0.70
N SER A 181 -29.46 -0.87 -1.57
CA SER A 181 -29.85 -2.24 -1.19
C SER A 181 -28.92 -2.92 -0.22
N VAL A 182 -27.67 -2.46 -0.09
CA VAL A 182 -26.67 -3.01 0.84
C VAL A 182 -26.38 -2.10 2.03
N ASP A 183 -26.96 -0.90 2.09
CA ASP A 183 -26.61 0.12 3.10
C ASP A 183 -26.87 -0.39 4.53
N ASP A 184 -28.02 -1.00 4.79
CA ASP A 184 -28.35 -1.57 6.11
C ASP A 184 -27.44 -2.72 6.52
N LEU A 185 -26.98 -3.52 5.56
CA LEU A 185 -26.06 -4.62 5.83
C LEU A 185 -24.66 -4.08 6.15
N LEU A 186 -24.17 -3.08 5.40
CA LEU A 186 -22.91 -2.44 5.68
C LEU A 186 -22.91 -1.75 7.03
N ARG A 187 -23.99 -1.06 7.38
CA ARG A 187 -24.16 -0.44 8.71
C ARG A 187 -23.99 -1.45 9.86
N GLN A 188 -24.43 -2.68 9.67
CA GLN A 188 -24.28 -3.74 10.67
C GLN A 188 -22.82 -4.22 10.83
N THR A 189 -21.97 -3.96 9.85
CA THR A 189 -20.55 -4.33 9.93
C THR A 189 -19.66 -3.19 10.47
N GLU A 190 -20.23 -2.03 10.74
CA GLU A 190 -19.50 -0.92 11.33
C GLU A 190 -19.28 -1.15 12.84
N PRO A 191 -18.03 -1.05 13.34
CA PRO A 191 -17.76 -1.02 14.76
C PRO A 191 -18.35 0.26 15.37
N LYS A 192 -18.31 0.39 16.70
CA LYS A 192 -18.84 1.56 17.42
C LYS A 192 -18.20 2.89 17.02
N ALA A 193 -16.98 2.84 16.50
CA ALA A 193 -16.27 4.03 15.99
C ALA A 193 -16.75 4.48 14.61
N HIS A 194 -17.50 3.64 13.89
CA HIS A 194 -17.98 3.89 12.51
C HIS A 194 -16.86 4.26 11.53
N ASP A 195 -15.68 3.68 11.69
CA ASP A 195 -14.43 4.02 10.97
C ASP A 195 -14.01 3.00 9.92
N LYS A 196 -14.75 1.91 9.75
CA LYS A 196 -14.53 0.86 8.74
C LYS A 196 -15.73 -0.08 8.63
N TRP A 197 -15.72 -0.95 7.64
CA TRP A 197 -16.56 -2.14 7.60
C TRP A 197 -15.76 -3.36 8.03
N ASP A 198 -16.22 -4.05 9.08
CA ASP A 198 -15.53 -5.26 9.55
C ASP A 198 -16.07 -6.50 8.82
N GLU A 199 -15.26 -7.00 7.88
CA GLU A 199 -15.58 -8.22 7.11
C GLU A 199 -15.55 -9.52 7.93
N ARG A 200 -15.15 -9.44 9.21
CA ARG A 200 -14.99 -10.59 10.11
C ARG A 200 -15.93 -10.52 11.31
N ILE A 201 -16.78 -9.52 11.38
CA ILE A 201 -17.70 -9.37 12.50
C ILE A 201 -18.62 -10.58 12.61
N SER A 202 -18.77 -11.10 13.83
CA SER A 202 -19.56 -12.30 14.12
C SER A 202 -20.30 -12.11 15.45
N GLU A 203 -21.06 -11.02 15.56
CA GLU A 203 -21.85 -10.72 16.76
C GLU A 203 -23.30 -11.18 16.59
N ALA A 204 -23.96 -11.49 17.72
CA ALA A 204 -25.37 -11.85 17.71
C ALA A 204 -26.25 -10.70 17.21
N GLY A 205 -27.16 -10.98 16.27
CA GLY A 205 -28.05 -9.99 15.67
C GLY A 205 -27.57 -9.34 14.37
N ILE A 206 -26.35 -9.63 13.93
CA ILE A 206 -25.84 -9.22 12.61
C ILE A 206 -26.33 -10.20 11.56
N HIS A 207 -26.82 -9.68 10.44
CA HIS A 207 -27.22 -10.50 9.30
C HIS A 207 -26.01 -11.27 8.73
N GLU A 208 -26.16 -12.56 8.49
CA GLU A 208 -25.07 -13.45 8.07
C GLU A 208 -24.40 -13.05 6.73
N ASP A 209 -25.09 -12.30 5.87
CA ASP A 209 -24.56 -11.82 4.60
C ASP A 209 -23.81 -10.50 4.74
N ALA A 210 -23.99 -9.74 5.84
CA ALA A 210 -23.37 -8.43 6.01
C ALA A 210 -21.83 -8.50 5.89
N PRO A 211 -21.09 -9.33 6.64
CA PRO A 211 -19.64 -9.43 6.49
C PRO A 211 -19.20 -9.96 5.12
N LYS A 212 -19.99 -10.83 4.49
CA LYS A 212 -19.71 -11.35 3.15
C LYS A 212 -19.79 -10.25 2.08
N ILE A 213 -20.75 -9.32 2.23
CA ILE A 213 -20.93 -8.16 1.34
C ILE A 213 -19.78 -7.18 1.54
N ALA A 214 -19.40 -6.85 2.78
CA ALA A 214 -18.26 -6.00 3.07
C ALA A 214 -16.98 -6.59 2.44
N TRP A 215 -16.71 -7.86 2.62
CA TRP A 215 -15.60 -8.57 1.99
C TRP A 215 -15.64 -8.48 0.45
N ALA A 216 -16.80 -8.72 -0.16
CA ALA A 216 -16.95 -8.67 -1.60
C ALA A 216 -16.66 -7.28 -2.17
N ILE A 217 -17.06 -6.21 -1.45
CA ILE A 217 -16.77 -4.82 -1.82
C ILE A 217 -15.26 -4.58 -1.78
N TYR A 218 -14.57 -4.86 -0.65
CA TYR A 218 -13.13 -4.68 -0.52
C TYR A 218 -12.34 -5.46 -1.58
N PHE A 219 -12.72 -6.73 -1.80
CA PHE A 219 -12.08 -7.58 -2.79
C PHE A 219 -12.21 -6.99 -4.20
N ARG A 220 -13.44 -6.62 -4.61
CA ARG A 220 -13.68 -6.05 -5.94
C ARG A 220 -13.06 -4.67 -6.13
N LEU A 221 -13.08 -3.82 -5.10
CA LEU A 221 -12.39 -2.53 -5.15
C LEU A 221 -10.90 -2.71 -5.42
N ARG A 222 -10.24 -3.63 -4.70
CA ARG A 222 -8.84 -3.95 -4.92
C ARG A 222 -8.54 -4.38 -6.36
N GLU A 223 -9.36 -5.28 -6.91
CA GLU A 223 -9.19 -5.75 -8.29
C GLU A 223 -9.44 -4.63 -9.31
N GLN A 224 -10.43 -3.76 -9.08
CA GLN A 224 -10.70 -2.63 -9.97
C GLN A 224 -9.61 -1.57 -9.92
N VAL A 225 -9.12 -1.21 -8.75
CA VAL A 225 -7.98 -0.29 -8.59
C VAL A 225 -6.73 -0.87 -9.28
N LYS A 226 -6.44 -2.14 -9.10
CA LYS A 226 -5.32 -2.82 -9.75
C LYS A 226 -5.46 -2.83 -11.27
N ALA A 227 -6.63 -3.20 -11.79
CA ALA A 227 -6.91 -3.22 -13.23
C ALA A 227 -6.83 -1.80 -13.84
N PHE A 228 -7.36 -0.79 -13.14
CA PHE A 228 -7.27 0.61 -13.58
C PHE A 228 -5.81 1.08 -13.67
N LYS A 229 -4.99 0.76 -12.66
CA LYS A 229 -3.55 1.11 -12.65
C LYS A 229 -2.77 0.44 -13.78
N GLN A 230 -3.13 -0.78 -14.15
CA GLN A 230 -2.44 -1.52 -15.24
C GLN A 230 -2.53 -0.79 -16.59
N ASN A 231 -3.57 0.04 -16.81
CA ASN A 231 -3.70 0.85 -18.03
C ASN A 231 -2.61 1.93 -18.14
N PHE A 232 -1.98 2.30 -17.03
CA PHE A 232 -0.93 3.33 -16.95
C PHE A 232 0.44 2.73 -16.62
N ALA A 233 0.50 1.42 -16.34
CA ALA A 233 1.77 0.76 -16.16
C ALA A 233 2.55 0.79 -17.48
N PRO A 234 3.86 1.11 -17.46
CA PRO A 234 4.68 0.97 -18.65
C PRO A 234 4.54 -0.48 -19.16
N PRO A 235 4.44 -0.68 -20.49
CA PRO A 235 4.35 -2.01 -21.05
C PRO A 235 5.51 -2.86 -20.51
N PRO A 236 5.27 -4.14 -20.17
CA PRO A 236 6.35 -5.00 -19.72
C PRO A 236 7.44 -5.02 -20.79
N PRO A 237 8.72 -4.93 -20.40
CA PRO A 237 9.82 -4.98 -21.35
C PRO A 237 9.68 -6.26 -22.16
N ARG A 238 9.76 -6.15 -23.50
CA ARG A 238 9.70 -7.30 -24.38
C ARG A 238 10.85 -8.25 -24.04
N PRO A 239 10.64 -9.58 -24.06
CA PRO A 239 11.73 -10.52 -23.87
C PRO A 239 12.86 -10.21 -24.88
N GLY A 240 14.02 -9.81 -24.39
CA GLY A 240 15.18 -9.41 -25.19
C GLY A 240 15.47 -7.89 -25.26
N GLU A 241 14.55 -7.00 -24.85
CA GLU A 241 14.74 -5.55 -24.81
C GLU A 241 15.16 -5.00 -23.42
N MET A 242 15.85 -5.79 -22.63
CA MET A 242 16.50 -5.26 -21.41
C MET A 242 17.83 -4.58 -21.75
N ASN A 243 17.84 -3.69 -22.71
CA ASN A 243 18.83 -2.63 -22.81
C ASN A 243 18.22 -1.41 -22.09
N LEU A 244 18.75 -1.12 -20.94
CA LEU A 244 18.31 -0.12 -19.97
C LEU A 244 19.03 1.24 -20.11
N PRO A 245 18.90 1.99 -21.22
CA PRO A 245 19.43 3.36 -21.29
C PRO A 245 18.73 4.26 -20.25
N ILE A 246 17.43 4.00 -19.99
CA ILE A 246 16.62 4.84 -19.08
C ILE A 246 17.00 4.64 -17.61
N LEU A 247 17.34 3.43 -17.18
CA LEU A 247 17.84 3.21 -15.80
C LEU A 247 19.24 3.79 -15.61
N ASP A 248 20.07 3.83 -16.65
CA ASP A 248 21.37 4.51 -16.59
C ASP A 248 21.19 6.03 -16.56
N GLU A 249 20.19 6.56 -17.24
CA GLU A 249 19.90 8.00 -17.25
C GLU A 249 19.19 8.46 -15.98
N LEU A 250 18.22 7.70 -15.46
CA LEU A 250 17.64 7.89 -14.13
C LEU A 250 18.70 7.73 -13.01
N SER A 251 19.61 6.78 -13.15
CA SER A 251 20.74 6.62 -12.22
C SER A 251 21.75 7.78 -12.30
N ARG A 252 21.83 8.50 -13.43
CA ARG A 252 22.64 9.73 -13.56
C ARG A 252 21.94 10.95 -12.97
N LEU A 253 20.60 11.00 -13.04
CA LEU A 253 19.77 12.07 -12.46
C LEU A 253 19.61 11.92 -10.95
N MET A 254 19.52 10.72 -10.45
CA MET A 254 19.55 10.44 -9.01
C MET A 254 21.00 10.42 -8.56
N LYS A 255 21.52 11.54 -8.09
CA LYS A 255 22.86 11.68 -7.48
C LYS A 255 22.96 10.99 -6.11
N GLY A 256 22.53 9.75 -6.00
CA GLY A 256 22.90 8.86 -4.92
C GLY A 256 24.23 8.20 -5.28
N LYS A 257 25.22 8.22 -4.39
CA LYS A 257 26.50 7.53 -4.56
C LYS A 257 26.22 6.08 -4.92
N LYS A 258 26.34 5.70 -6.20
CA LYS A 258 26.42 4.29 -6.60
C LYS A 258 27.55 3.65 -5.78
N PRO A 259 27.36 2.45 -5.25
CA PRO A 259 28.52 1.65 -4.90
C PRO A 259 29.33 1.53 -6.19
N VAL A 260 30.49 2.19 -6.21
CA VAL A 260 31.43 2.13 -7.32
C VAL A 260 31.91 0.67 -7.36
N ILE A 261 31.31 -0.14 -8.24
CA ILE A 261 31.93 -1.38 -8.65
C ILE A 261 33.11 -0.92 -9.48
N PRO A 262 34.36 -1.19 -9.06
CA PRO A 262 35.53 -0.78 -9.82
C PRO A 262 35.40 -1.28 -11.26
N PRO A 263 35.75 -0.50 -12.28
CA PRO A 263 35.73 -0.97 -13.66
C PRO A 263 36.71 -2.15 -13.76
N GLY A 264 36.17 -3.36 -13.91
CA GLY A 264 36.95 -4.59 -14.04
C GLY A 264 36.46 -5.81 -13.28
N GLU A 265 35.60 -5.68 -12.28
CA GLU A 265 35.01 -6.83 -11.58
C GLU A 265 33.70 -7.27 -12.25
N ARG A 266 33.77 -8.23 -13.16
CA ARG A 266 32.56 -8.95 -13.62
C ARG A 266 32.11 -9.88 -12.49
N ARG A 267 30.82 -9.99 -12.29
CA ARG A 267 30.26 -10.99 -11.38
C ARG A 267 30.69 -12.38 -11.86
N THR A 268 31.15 -13.18 -10.93
CA THR A 268 31.59 -14.56 -11.21
C THR A 268 30.44 -15.56 -11.12
N VAL A 269 29.36 -15.20 -10.40
CA VAL A 269 28.18 -16.02 -10.20
C VAL A 269 26.94 -15.20 -10.48
N SER A 270 26.08 -15.69 -11.34
CA SER A 270 24.76 -15.14 -11.57
C SER A 270 23.77 -15.62 -10.52
N ILE A 271 22.87 -14.73 -10.10
CA ILE A 271 21.85 -14.98 -9.08
C ILE A 271 20.50 -14.75 -9.72
N SER A 272 19.65 -15.77 -9.70
CA SER A 272 18.28 -15.70 -10.21
C SER A 272 17.29 -16.15 -9.16
N PHE A 273 16.09 -15.53 -9.17
CA PHE A 273 15.01 -15.92 -8.27
C PHE A 273 14.01 -16.79 -9.04
N VAL A 274 13.86 -18.05 -8.61
CA VAL A 274 12.75 -18.92 -9.05
C VAL A 274 11.46 -18.42 -8.43
N GLU A 275 11.51 -18.11 -7.12
CA GLU A 275 10.45 -17.41 -6.42
C GLU A 275 11.06 -16.17 -5.76
N ARG A 276 10.58 -14.98 -6.19
CA ARG A 276 11.02 -13.73 -5.57
C ARG A 276 10.63 -13.71 -4.10
N PRO A 277 11.37 -12.98 -3.24
CA PRO A 277 10.99 -12.85 -1.84
C PRO A 277 9.55 -12.40 -1.71
N TYR A 278 8.75 -13.16 -0.98
CA TYR A 278 7.36 -12.86 -0.69
C TYR A 278 7.05 -13.11 0.78
N VAL A 279 6.03 -12.44 1.27
CA VAL A 279 5.67 -12.45 2.68
C VAL A 279 4.43 -13.31 2.89
N LEU A 280 4.47 -14.15 3.91
CA LEU A 280 3.36 -14.97 4.36
C LEU A 280 2.92 -14.51 5.75
N PRO A 281 1.62 -14.59 6.08
CA PRO A 281 1.13 -14.33 7.43
C PRO A 281 1.70 -15.37 8.42
N GLY A 282 2.14 -14.90 9.57
CA GLY A 282 2.55 -15.68 10.72
C GLY A 282 1.44 -15.82 11.76
N ARG A 283 1.82 -15.99 13.04
CA ARG A 283 0.88 -15.96 14.17
C ARG A 283 0.70 -14.53 14.66
N GLY A 284 -0.55 -14.10 14.88
CA GLY A 284 -0.86 -12.73 15.28
C GLY A 284 -0.53 -11.72 14.16
N SER A 285 0.12 -10.62 14.51
CA SER A 285 0.60 -9.58 13.58
C SER A 285 1.97 -9.90 12.94
N ASN A 286 2.53 -11.11 13.19
CA ASN A 286 3.83 -11.45 12.65
C ASN A 286 3.76 -11.92 11.20
N LEU A 287 4.88 -11.74 10.50
CA LEU A 287 5.08 -12.13 9.11
C LEU A 287 6.23 -13.12 8.97
N ARG A 288 6.28 -13.84 7.84
CA ARG A 288 7.40 -14.69 7.41
C ARG A 288 7.76 -14.37 5.98
N CYS A 289 9.05 -14.28 5.69
CA CYS A 289 9.54 -14.14 4.33
C CYS A 289 9.94 -15.50 3.76
N LYS A 290 9.55 -15.80 2.52
CA LYS A 290 10.02 -16.96 1.76
C LYS A 290 10.58 -16.52 0.43
N SER A 291 11.57 -17.29 -0.07
CA SER A 291 12.17 -17.10 -1.39
C SER A 291 12.81 -18.39 -1.86
N VAL A 292 12.91 -18.54 -3.17
CA VAL A 292 13.69 -19.60 -3.81
C VAL A 292 14.68 -18.94 -4.76
N VAL A 293 15.97 -19.12 -4.49
CA VAL A 293 17.07 -18.49 -5.21
C VAL A 293 17.99 -19.54 -5.83
N GLU A 294 18.41 -19.30 -7.06
CA GLU A 294 19.35 -20.13 -7.80
C GLU A 294 20.63 -19.37 -8.08
N PHE A 295 21.74 -20.09 -8.01
CA PHE A 295 23.09 -19.61 -8.28
C PHE A 295 23.71 -20.45 -9.38
N GLN A 296 24.32 -19.79 -10.36
CA GLN A 296 25.04 -20.43 -11.46
C GLN A 296 26.32 -19.66 -11.73
N VAL A 297 27.41 -20.36 -11.92
CA VAL A 297 28.69 -19.75 -12.30
C VAL A 297 28.60 -19.27 -13.75
N ASP A 298 28.97 -18.01 -13.98
CA ASP A 298 28.87 -17.38 -15.30
C ASP A 298 29.80 -18.06 -16.33
N SER A 299 29.35 -18.15 -17.58
CA SER A 299 30.09 -18.83 -18.67
C SER A 299 31.50 -18.30 -18.88
N TRP A 300 31.69 -16.98 -18.76
CA TRP A 300 32.99 -16.35 -18.93
C TRP A 300 34.03 -16.80 -17.90
N VAL A 301 33.61 -17.27 -16.71
CA VAL A 301 34.51 -17.80 -15.69
C VAL A 301 35.12 -19.12 -16.19
N TRP A 302 34.31 -19.96 -16.81
CA TRP A 302 34.78 -21.23 -17.39
C TRP A 302 35.69 -21.01 -18.59
N GLU A 303 35.40 -20.01 -19.42
CA GLU A 303 36.26 -19.61 -20.53
C GLU A 303 37.61 -19.07 -20.05
N ALA A 304 37.63 -18.36 -18.90
CA ALA A 304 38.85 -17.81 -18.33
C ALA A 304 39.73 -18.84 -17.60
N LEU A 305 39.14 -19.95 -17.16
CA LEU A 305 39.77 -21.01 -16.37
C LEU A 305 40.07 -22.25 -17.23
N ASP A 306 40.56 -22.10 -18.42
CA ASP A 306 40.81 -23.14 -19.41
C ASP A 306 41.24 -24.48 -18.79
N GLY A 307 40.41 -25.54 -19.01
CA GLY A 307 40.67 -26.88 -18.47
C GLY A 307 40.22 -27.18 -17.04
N VAL A 308 39.59 -26.21 -16.32
CA VAL A 308 39.03 -26.42 -14.98
C VAL A 308 37.59 -26.87 -15.08
N ASN A 309 37.28 -28.07 -14.55
CA ASN A 309 35.95 -28.66 -14.61
C ASN A 309 35.05 -28.33 -13.39
N ALA A 310 35.61 -27.74 -12.32
CA ALA A 310 34.88 -27.40 -11.13
C ALA A 310 35.54 -26.24 -10.38
N VAL A 311 34.75 -25.37 -9.79
CA VAL A 311 35.18 -24.21 -8.99
C VAL A 311 34.52 -24.22 -7.62
N GLU A 312 35.24 -23.72 -6.63
CA GLU A 312 34.70 -23.53 -5.28
C GLU A 312 33.90 -22.22 -5.22
N VAL A 313 32.67 -22.29 -4.73
CA VAL A 313 31.75 -21.16 -4.64
C VAL A 313 31.33 -20.95 -3.19
N THR A 314 31.43 -19.71 -2.75
CA THR A 314 30.90 -19.26 -1.47
C THR A 314 29.60 -18.48 -1.69
N ILE A 315 28.50 -18.94 -1.07
CA ILE A 315 27.16 -18.33 -1.13
C ILE A 315 26.82 -17.78 0.25
N GLN A 316 26.36 -16.55 0.30
CA GLN A 316 25.91 -15.91 1.53
C GLN A 316 24.44 -15.53 1.40
N LEU A 317 23.65 -15.90 2.41
CA LEU A 317 22.23 -15.60 2.50
C LEU A 317 21.96 -14.83 3.79
N GLY A 318 21.15 -13.77 3.71
CA GLY A 318 20.77 -12.99 4.88
C GLY A 318 19.46 -12.23 4.62
N LEU A 319 18.65 -12.14 5.66
CA LEU A 319 17.47 -11.28 5.73
C LEU A 319 17.71 -10.27 6.84
N ALA A 320 17.63 -8.99 6.53
CA ALA A 320 17.88 -7.92 7.49
C ALA A 320 16.69 -6.96 7.57
N VAL A 321 16.46 -6.44 8.77
CA VAL A 321 15.56 -5.29 8.98
C VAL A 321 16.25 -4.05 8.39
N MET A 322 15.49 -3.22 7.70
CA MET A 322 15.98 -1.96 7.14
C MET A 322 15.59 -0.82 8.09
N GLU A 323 16.58 -0.12 8.60
CA GLU A 323 16.41 1.05 9.45
C GLU A 323 17.09 2.24 8.76
N ASP A 324 16.31 3.23 8.35
CA ASP A 324 16.81 4.50 7.74
C ASP A 324 17.92 4.31 6.70
N GLU A 325 17.67 3.45 5.70
CA GLU A 325 18.64 3.04 4.66
C GLU A 325 19.82 2.17 5.14
N ASN A 326 19.96 1.93 6.43
CA ASN A 326 20.98 1.07 7.00
C ASN A 326 20.47 -0.37 7.21
N VAL A 327 21.41 -1.30 7.22
CA VAL A 327 21.14 -2.70 7.55
C VAL A 327 21.10 -2.84 9.06
N GLY A 328 19.92 -2.97 9.63
CA GLY A 328 19.69 -3.20 11.04
C GLY A 328 19.88 -4.68 11.46
N GLU A 329 19.09 -5.12 12.43
CA GLU A 329 19.13 -6.49 12.94
C GLU A 329 18.81 -7.52 11.84
N ARG A 330 19.47 -8.68 11.89
CA ARG A 330 19.23 -9.77 10.96
C ARG A 330 18.28 -10.80 11.53
N ILE A 331 17.35 -11.22 10.69
CA ILE A 331 16.34 -12.23 11.03
C ILE A 331 16.91 -13.62 10.73
N SER A 332 16.66 -14.55 11.63
CA SER A 332 17.04 -15.96 11.48
C SER A 332 16.34 -16.60 10.28
N LEU A 333 17.06 -17.46 9.56
CA LEU A 333 16.59 -18.15 8.36
C LEU A 333 16.67 -19.67 8.55
N ASP A 334 15.62 -20.36 8.09
CA ASP A 334 15.65 -21.78 7.77
C ASP A 334 16.02 -21.91 6.29
N VAL A 335 17.18 -22.47 6.00
CA VAL A 335 17.71 -22.58 4.63
C VAL A 335 17.86 -24.03 4.26
N LYS A 336 17.22 -24.43 3.17
CA LYS A 336 17.32 -25.77 2.59
C LYS A 336 18.01 -25.69 1.23
N SER A 337 19.14 -26.37 1.10
CA SER A 337 19.82 -26.53 -0.18
C SER A 337 19.34 -27.79 -0.87
N SER A 338 18.94 -27.70 -2.14
CA SER A 338 18.66 -28.88 -2.98
C SER A 338 19.93 -29.59 -3.41
N ASN A 339 21.08 -28.90 -3.36
CA ASN A 339 22.37 -29.46 -3.74
C ASN A 339 23.18 -29.86 -2.50
N LYS A 340 23.33 -31.17 -2.28
CA LYS A 340 24.08 -31.75 -1.15
C LYS A 340 25.58 -31.39 -1.15
N LYS A 341 26.10 -30.84 -2.24
CA LYS A 341 27.50 -30.41 -2.35
C LYS A 341 27.81 -29.13 -1.53
N PHE A 342 26.76 -28.40 -1.08
CA PHE A 342 26.91 -27.18 -0.29
C PHE A 342 26.78 -27.47 1.20
N VAL A 343 27.79 -27.07 1.95
CA VAL A 343 27.86 -27.21 3.41
C VAL A 343 27.80 -25.82 4.03
N CYS A 344 26.95 -25.66 5.06
CA CYS A 344 26.92 -24.44 5.84
C CYS A 344 28.18 -24.33 6.70
N THR A 345 29.00 -23.32 6.47
CA THR A 345 30.28 -23.11 7.16
C THR A 345 30.20 -22.08 8.27
N SER A 346 29.23 -21.16 8.22
CA SER A 346 29.01 -20.13 9.23
C SER A 346 27.57 -19.70 9.31
N THR A 347 27.09 -19.42 10.54
CA THR A 347 25.77 -18.84 10.81
C THR A 347 25.86 -17.59 11.69
N GLU A 348 27.03 -16.93 11.72
CA GLU A 348 27.28 -15.80 12.60
C GLU A 348 26.34 -14.62 12.30
N LYS A 349 25.74 -14.05 13.34
CA LYS A 349 24.83 -12.89 13.27
C LYS A 349 23.73 -13.07 12.21
N ASN A 350 23.14 -14.27 12.14
CA ASN A 350 22.09 -14.60 11.15
C ASN A 350 22.51 -14.37 9.69
N ARG A 351 23.81 -14.47 9.39
CA ARG A 351 24.37 -14.57 8.04
C ARG A 351 24.77 -16.02 7.78
N TYR A 352 24.11 -16.64 6.83
CA TYR A 352 24.32 -18.04 6.48
C TYR A 352 25.31 -18.12 5.32
N VAL A 353 26.46 -18.74 5.57
CA VAL A 353 27.51 -18.90 4.57
C VAL A 353 27.62 -20.38 4.19
N TYR A 354 27.44 -20.66 2.93
CA TYR A 354 27.57 -21.99 2.34
C TYR A 354 28.76 -22.03 1.40
N GLN A 355 29.52 -23.10 1.50
CA GLN A 355 30.64 -23.41 0.59
C GLN A 355 30.39 -24.72 -0.12
N GLY A 356 30.71 -24.79 -1.39
CA GLY A 356 30.52 -25.97 -2.20
C GLY A 356 31.21 -25.85 -3.55
N VAL A 357 31.26 -26.96 -4.25
CA VAL A 357 31.94 -27.07 -5.55
C VAL A 357 30.88 -27.16 -6.64
N MET A 358 31.01 -26.32 -7.68
CA MET A 358 30.13 -26.28 -8.84
C MET A 358 30.89 -26.60 -10.13
N SER A 359 30.27 -27.36 -11.01
CA SER A 359 30.69 -27.55 -12.40
C SER A 359 29.90 -26.62 -13.34
N SER A 360 30.30 -26.57 -14.60
CA SER A 360 29.69 -25.67 -15.59
C SER A 360 28.19 -25.89 -15.82
N SER A 361 27.68 -27.07 -15.57
CA SER A 361 26.25 -27.43 -15.70
C SER A 361 25.49 -27.37 -14.38
N ASP A 362 26.16 -27.11 -13.24
CA ASP A 362 25.52 -27.12 -11.94
C ASP A 362 24.75 -25.82 -11.69
N VAL A 363 23.55 -25.96 -11.12
CA VAL A 363 22.74 -24.89 -10.57
C VAL A 363 22.53 -25.17 -9.08
N ALA A 364 22.93 -24.27 -8.21
CA ALA A 364 22.72 -24.40 -6.78
C ALA A 364 21.42 -23.69 -6.40
N LYS A 365 20.43 -24.46 -5.93
CA LYS A 365 19.11 -23.94 -5.55
C LYS A 365 18.95 -23.98 -4.03
N PHE A 366 18.51 -22.84 -3.47
CA PHE A 366 18.26 -22.65 -2.05
C PHE A 366 16.83 -22.20 -1.83
N GLU A 367 16.12 -22.92 -0.98
CA GLU A 367 14.83 -22.52 -0.43
C GLU A 367 15.07 -21.86 0.94
N VAL A 368 14.56 -20.66 1.08
CA VAL A 368 14.79 -19.83 2.27
C VAL A 368 13.46 -19.47 2.89
N ALA A 369 13.34 -19.68 4.20
CA ALA A 369 12.20 -19.25 4.99
C ALA A 369 12.70 -18.53 6.26
N SER A 370 12.15 -17.35 6.58
CA SER A 370 12.52 -16.66 7.80
C SER A 370 11.76 -17.20 9.01
N GLU A 371 12.32 -16.96 10.21
CA GLU A 371 11.52 -16.93 11.43
C GLU A 371 10.45 -15.83 11.35
N GLN A 372 9.56 -15.81 12.34
CA GLN A 372 8.52 -14.79 12.40
C GLN A 372 9.12 -13.46 12.85
N TYR A 373 8.72 -12.38 12.19
CA TYR A 373 9.12 -11.01 12.52
C TYR A 373 7.90 -10.09 12.53
N SER A 374 7.99 -8.92 13.17
CA SER A 374 6.91 -7.95 13.27
C SER A 374 6.48 -7.44 11.89
N SER A 375 5.19 -7.27 11.69
CA SER A 375 4.63 -6.64 10.49
C SER A 375 5.10 -5.20 10.28
N ASP A 376 5.59 -4.55 11.34
CA ASP A 376 6.06 -3.16 11.30
C ASP A 376 7.47 -3.04 10.73
N TRP A 377 8.16 -4.16 10.53
CA TRP A 377 9.52 -4.18 10.01
C TRP A 377 9.56 -4.25 8.49
N SER A 378 10.28 -3.33 7.87
CA SER A 378 10.72 -3.45 6.48
C SER A 378 11.93 -4.37 6.41
N VAL A 379 11.88 -5.42 5.57
CA VAL A 379 12.95 -6.41 5.48
C VAL A 379 13.52 -6.53 4.08
N LYS A 380 14.83 -6.78 3.98
CA LYS A 380 15.54 -6.97 2.71
C LYS A 380 16.28 -8.29 2.70
N PHE A 381 15.97 -9.14 1.72
CA PHE A 381 16.71 -10.37 1.45
C PHE A 381 17.91 -10.08 0.56
N THR A 382 19.11 -10.46 0.97
CA THR A 382 20.38 -10.17 0.28
C THR A 382 21.16 -11.47 0.01
N PRO A 383 20.90 -12.14 -1.13
CA PRO A 383 21.74 -13.23 -1.58
C PRO A 383 23.03 -12.68 -2.23
N MET A 384 24.17 -13.26 -1.92
CA MET A 384 25.48 -12.94 -2.51
C MET A 384 26.20 -14.24 -2.82
N ALA A 385 27.01 -14.25 -3.88
CA ALA A 385 27.84 -15.39 -4.22
C ALA A 385 29.14 -14.93 -4.89
N THR A 386 30.22 -15.66 -4.58
CA THR A 386 31.55 -15.42 -5.15
C THR A 386 32.26 -16.75 -5.42
N VAL A 387 33.06 -16.82 -6.47
CA VAL A 387 34.00 -17.91 -6.70
C VAL A 387 35.20 -17.66 -5.81
N THR A 388 35.56 -18.67 -4.97
CA THR A 388 36.55 -18.53 -3.92
C THR A 388 37.96 -18.87 -4.41
N ASN A 389 38.12 -19.69 -5.46
CA ASN A 389 39.40 -20.08 -6.06
C ASN A 389 39.13 -20.56 -7.52
N PRO A 390 39.98 -20.27 -8.51
CA PRO A 390 41.36 -19.82 -8.53
C PRO A 390 41.50 -18.37 -8.98
N GLU A 391 42.75 -17.86 -9.03
CA GLU A 391 43.10 -16.55 -9.56
C GLU A 391 42.52 -16.37 -10.99
N VAL A 392 41.34 -15.80 -11.12
CA VAL A 392 40.81 -15.38 -12.42
C VAL A 392 41.75 -14.33 -12.98
N PRO A 393 42.43 -14.57 -14.10
CA PRO A 393 43.41 -13.62 -14.60
C PRO A 393 42.73 -12.28 -14.86
N LYS A 394 43.21 -11.20 -14.21
CA LYS A 394 42.75 -9.85 -14.48
C LYS A 394 43.13 -9.54 -15.93
N LYS A 395 42.16 -9.59 -16.84
CA LYS A 395 42.39 -9.28 -18.26
C LYS A 395 42.85 -7.83 -18.33
N LYS A 396 44.13 -7.62 -18.59
CA LYS A 396 44.67 -6.28 -18.90
C LYS A 396 43.90 -5.73 -20.09
N VAL A 397 43.11 -4.67 -19.87
CA VAL A 397 42.53 -3.90 -20.96
C VAL A 397 43.71 -3.27 -21.71
N GLY A 398 43.99 -3.76 -22.88
CA GLY A 398 45.00 -3.17 -23.80
C GLY A 398 44.61 -1.72 -24.09
N LYS A 399 45.62 -0.86 -24.12
CA LYS A 399 45.54 0.56 -24.47
C LYS A 399 44.86 0.81 -25.80
#